data_e38edd40abc41953206cb35d3862dacd
#
_entry.id   e38edd40abc41953206cb35d3862dacd
#
_cell.length_a   1.000
_cell.length_b   1.000
_cell.length_c   1.000
_cell.angle_alpha   90.00
_cell.angle_beta   90.00
_cell.angle_gamma   90.00
#
_symmetry.space_group_name_H-M   'P 1'
#
loop_
_entity.id
_entity.type
_entity.pdbx_description
1 polymer ?
#
loop_
_entity_poly.entity_id
_entity_poly.type
_entity_poly.pdbx_seq_one_letter_code
_entity_poly.pdbx_strand_id
1 'polypeptide(L)'
;MLQLHQRFIQVAKKTPDNIAVYDKATGKDYTYGRLLIASLILKEHLGKIKSRYIGILLPTSVGCMLGILGSLMSGKIPVMINYSTGAIENCRYAREKCGFKTILTSKKLLDRLNLQPIDHMIFVEDILAQVTTLAKIKAAMLSKLPFIVLKGMVHSGQLSEISVILFTSGSEKEPKAVQLSHRNILHNIDAVPKLVKLDHTDVFMCMLPLFHVFGLTTNFWLPLLLGSSLIAHPNPLEFK
;
A
#
# COMPACT_ATOMS: atom_id res chain seq x y z
N MET A 1 13.51 -5.39 -15.98
CA MET A 1 13.44 -5.30 -14.50
C MET A 1 11.96 -5.28 -14.07
N LEU A 2 11.66 -5.74 -12.84
CA LEU A 2 10.29 -5.81 -12.30
C LEU A 2 9.91 -4.50 -11.60
N GLN A 3 8.65 -4.05 -11.77
CA GLN A 3 8.07 -2.98 -10.96
C GLN A 3 7.85 -3.47 -9.51
N LEU A 4 7.63 -2.55 -8.55
CA LEU A 4 7.49 -2.86 -7.12
C LEU A 4 6.47 -3.97 -6.83
N HIS A 5 5.25 -3.86 -7.34
CA HIS A 5 4.20 -4.85 -7.14
C HIS A 5 4.50 -6.19 -7.83
N GLN A 6 5.21 -6.18 -8.95
CA GLN A 6 5.65 -7.42 -9.62
C GLN A 6 6.75 -8.13 -8.82
N ARG A 7 7.69 -7.37 -8.23
CA ARG A 7 8.72 -7.93 -7.33
C ARG A 7 8.08 -8.50 -6.05
N PHE A 8 7.07 -7.83 -5.50
CA PHE A 8 6.26 -8.39 -4.41
C PHE A 8 5.61 -9.72 -4.80
N ILE A 9 4.96 -9.81 -5.97
CA ILE A 9 4.39 -11.08 -6.45
C ILE A 9 5.46 -12.17 -6.53
N GLN A 10 6.64 -11.84 -7.03
CA GLN A 10 7.75 -12.79 -7.13
C GLN A 10 8.16 -13.33 -5.75
N VAL A 11 8.28 -12.45 -4.74
CA VAL A 11 8.60 -12.84 -3.35
C VAL A 11 7.46 -13.68 -2.76
N ALA A 12 6.22 -13.22 -2.86
CA ALA A 12 5.06 -13.93 -2.33
C ALA A 12 4.87 -15.34 -2.93
N LYS A 13 5.32 -15.54 -4.16
CA LYS A 13 5.33 -16.86 -4.82
C LYS A 13 6.44 -17.79 -4.31
N LYS A 14 7.56 -17.22 -3.86
CA LYS A 14 8.68 -17.99 -3.31
C LYS A 14 8.42 -18.42 -1.86
N THR A 15 7.78 -17.57 -1.07
CA THR A 15 7.60 -17.76 0.38
C THR A 15 6.13 -17.54 0.80
N PRO A 16 5.15 -18.26 0.21
CA PRO A 16 3.72 -17.99 0.41
C PRO A 16 3.26 -18.16 1.86
N ASP A 17 3.90 -19.05 2.60
CA ASP A 17 3.50 -19.42 3.96
C ASP A 17 4.22 -18.59 5.04
N ASN A 18 5.29 -17.87 4.68
CA ASN A 18 5.99 -16.98 5.60
C ASN A 18 5.08 -15.81 5.99
N ILE A 19 5.18 -15.36 7.25
CA ILE A 19 4.47 -14.17 7.71
C ILE A 19 5.08 -12.94 7.03
N ALA A 20 4.25 -12.17 6.35
CA ALA A 20 4.62 -10.89 5.76
C ALA A 20 4.34 -9.73 6.75
N VAL A 21 3.16 -9.77 7.41
CA VAL A 21 2.71 -8.67 8.26
C VAL A 21 2.04 -9.21 9.53
N TYR A 22 2.53 -8.74 10.68
CA TYR A 22 1.84 -8.77 11.96
C TYR A 22 1.05 -7.47 12.10
N ASP A 23 -0.26 -7.50 11.89
CA ASP A 23 -1.09 -6.28 11.89
C ASP A 23 -1.68 -6.00 13.28
N LYS A 24 -1.10 -5.05 14.00
CA LYS A 24 -1.56 -4.64 15.32
C LYS A 24 -2.92 -3.90 15.29
N ALA A 25 -3.31 -3.31 14.15
CA ALA A 25 -4.61 -2.66 14.00
C ALA A 25 -5.78 -3.64 14.02
N THR A 26 -5.57 -4.87 13.53
CA THR A 26 -6.60 -5.92 13.46
C THR A 26 -6.32 -7.10 14.39
N GLY A 27 -5.11 -7.20 14.97
CA GLY A 27 -4.65 -8.34 15.74
C GLY A 27 -4.46 -9.64 14.92
N LYS A 28 -4.28 -9.52 13.60
CA LYS A 28 -4.18 -10.66 12.68
C LYS A 28 -2.83 -10.71 11.98
N ASP A 29 -2.36 -11.92 11.73
CA ASP A 29 -1.15 -12.17 10.96
C ASP A 29 -1.50 -12.52 9.51
N TYR A 30 -0.75 -11.93 8.59
CA TYR A 30 -0.92 -12.13 7.16
C TYR A 30 0.34 -12.76 6.57
N THR A 31 0.21 -13.96 6.00
CA THR A 31 1.29 -14.56 5.21
C THR A 31 1.41 -13.84 3.86
N TYR A 32 2.55 -14.01 3.20
CA TYR A 32 2.78 -13.48 1.84
C TYR A 32 1.70 -13.95 0.86
N GLY A 33 1.29 -15.22 0.93
CA GLY A 33 0.22 -15.77 0.12
C GLY A 33 -1.14 -15.12 0.40
N ARG A 34 -1.49 -14.91 1.68
CA ARG A 34 -2.74 -14.21 2.05
C ARG A 34 -2.72 -12.75 1.61
N LEU A 35 -1.57 -12.07 1.77
CA LEU A 35 -1.41 -10.69 1.33
C LEU A 35 -1.57 -10.57 -0.20
N LEU A 36 -1.00 -11.51 -0.97
CA LEU A 36 -1.15 -11.58 -2.42
C LEU A 36 -2.62 -11.79 -2.83
N ILE A 37 -3.32 -12.75 -2.21
CA ILE A 37 -4.75 -13.00 -2.49
C ILE A 37 -5.59 -11.75 -2.23
N ALA A 38 -5.40 -11.10 -1.08
CA ALA A 38 -6.11 -9.88 -0.72
C ALA A 38 -5.80 -8.72 -1.68
N SER A 39 -4.54 -8.61 -2.11
CA SER A 39 -4.13 -7.60 -3.11
C SER A 39 -4.79 -7.82 -4.47
N LEU A 40 -4.93 -9.06 -4.92
CA LEU A 40 -5.63 -9.41 -6.17
C LEU A 40 -7.13 -9.08 -6.10
N ILE A 41 -7.76 -9.30 -4.95
CA ILE A 41 -9.16 -8.93 -4.71
C ILE A 41 -9.30 -7.41 -4.81
N LEU A 42 -8.45 -6.66 -4.11
CA LEU A 42 -8.53 -5.20 -4.09
C LEU A 42 -8.19 -4.61 -5.46
N LYS A 43 -7.23 -5.19 -6.20
CA LYS A 43 -6.94 -4.84 -7.61
C LYS A 43 -8.20 -4.84 -8.47
N GLU A 44 -9.06 -5.86 -8.36
CA GLU A 44 -10.28 -5.94 -9.16
C GLU A 44 -11.28 -4.82 -8.82
N HIS A 45 -11.39 -4.44 -7.53
CA HIS A 45 -12.25 -3.35 -7.10
C HIS A 45 -11.71 -1.99 -7.56
N LEU A 46 -10.43 -1.72 -7.31
CA LEU A 46 -9.80 -0.46 -7.67
C LEU A 46 -9.68 -0.29 -9.19
N GLY A 47 -9.52 -1.38 -9.94
CA GLY A 47 -9.47 -1.37 -11.40
C GLY A 47 -10.72 -0.80 -12.07
N LYS A 48 -11.90 -0.87 -11.41
CA LYS A 48 -13.16 -0.31 -11.89
C LYS A 48 -13.21 1.23 -11.82
N ILE A 49 -12.34 1.85 -11.03
CA ILE A 49 -12.26 3.30 -10.91
C ILE A 49 -11.63 3.88 -12.18
N LYS A 50 -12.29 4.85 -12.82
CA LYS A 50 -11.79 5.43 -14.08
C LYS A 50 -10.52 6.27 -13.89
N SER A 51 -10.36 6.94 -12.73
CA SER A 51 -9.21 7.80 -12.47
C SER A 51 -7.90 7.00 -12.47
N ARG A 52 -6.84 7.62 -12.97
CA ARG A 52 -5.46 7.10 -12.87
C ARG A 52 -4.93 7.16 -11.42
N TYR A 53 -5.38 8.15 -10.65
CA TYR A 53 -4.94 8.38 -9.28
C TYR A 53 -6.01 7.97 -8.28
N ILE A 54 -5.59 7.43 -7.13
CA ILE A 54 -6.46 7.08 -6.00
C ILE A 54 -5.82 7.63 -4.73
N GLY A 55 -6.57 8.48 -4.00
CA GLY A 55 -6.16 8.92 -2.67
C GLY A 55 -6.18 7.76 -1.68
N ILE A 56 -5.18 7.67 -0.82
CA ILE A 56 -5.12 6.71 0.28
C ILE A 56 -5.01 7.49 1.59
N LEU A 57 -6.08 7.47 2.37
CA LEU A 57 -6.18 8.04 3.71
C LEU A 57 -6.35 6.89 4.71
N LEU A 58 -5.26 6.22 5.03
CA LEU A 58 -5.26 5.05 5.91
C LEU A 58 -4.06 5.07 6.86
N PRO A 59 -4.22 4.58 8.11
CA PRO A 59 -3.12 4.43 9.03
C PRO A 59 -2.19 3.30 8.58
N THR A 60 -1.01 3.23 9.19
CA THR A 60 -0.04 2.14 8.98
C THR A 60 -0.67 0.81 9.39
N SER A 61 -1.15 0.05 8.42
CA SER A 61 -1.93 -1.18 8.60
C SER A 61 -1.90 -2.02 7.32
N VAL A 62 -2.32 -3.27 7.41
CA VAL A 62 -2.53 -4.11 6.23
C VAL A 62 -3.50 -3.46 5.23
N GLY A 63 -4.54 -2.77 5.69
CA GLY A 63 -5.48 -2.06 4.81
C GLY A 63 -4.79 -1.02 3.92
N CYS A 64 -3.85 -0.24 4.48
CA CYS A 64 -3.04 0.72 3.73
C CYS A 64 -2.12 0.02 2.71
N MET A 65 -1.43 -1.04 3.14
CA MET A 65 -0.53 -1.82 2.28
C MET A 65 -1.28 -2.44 1.10
N LEU A 66 -2.45 -3.01 1.36
CA LEU A 66 -3.34 -3.55 0.33
C LEU A 66 -3.82 -2.46 -0.63
N GLY A 67 -4.15 -1.27 -0.12
CA GLY A 67 -4.51 -0.10 -0.93
C GLY A 67 -3.40 0.27 -1.92
N ILE A 68 -2.15 0.30 -1.47
CA ILE A 68 -0.97 0.57 -2.31
C ILE A 68 -0.77 -0.55 -3.34
N LEU A 69 -0.73 -1.82 -2.89
CA LEU A 69 -0.51 -2.99 -3.76
C LEU A 69 -1.62 -3.13 -4.81
N GLY A 70 -2.89 -3.05 -4.39
CA GLY A 70 -4.06 -3.14 -5.27
C GLY A 70 -4.09 -2.02 -6.31
N SER A 71 -3.74 -0.79 -5.91
CA SER A 71 -3.62 0.34 -6.82
C SER A 71 -2.57 0.05 -7.91
N LEU A 72 -1.35 -0.28 -7.52
CA LEU A 72 -0.27 -0.55 -8.48
C LEU A 72 -0.57 -1.74 -9.38
N MET A 73 -1.13 -2.83 -8.84
CA MET A 73 -1.53 -4.00 -9.63
C MET A 73 -2.64 -3.69 -10.64
N SER A 74 -3.49 -2.71 -10.38
CA SER A 74 -4.56 -2.25 -11.28
C SER A 74 -4.14 -1.13 -12.23
N GLY A 75 -2.86 -0.71 -12.22
CA GLY A 75 -2.36 0.39 -13.04
C GLY A 75 -2.73 1.77 -12.51
N LYS A 76 -3.12 1.86 -11.24
CA LYS A 76 -3.41 3.13 -10.57
C LYS A 76 -2.20 3.60 -9.76
N ILE A 77 -2.12 4.91 -9.57
CA ILE A 77 -1.07 5.55 -8.78
C ILE A 77 -1.67 5.94 -7.43
N PRO A 78 -1.21 5.36 -6.32
CA PRO A 78 -1.62 5.77 -4.98
C PRO A 78 -1.10 7.17 -4.68
N VAL A 79 -1.99 8.04 -4.17
CA VAL A 79 -1.69 9.37 -3.65
C VAL A 79 -1.85 9.29 -2.14
N MET A 80 -0.74 9.30 -1.42
CA MET A 80 -0.73 9.10 0.03
C MET A 80 -1.10 10.40 0.74
N ILE A 81 -2.14 10.36 1.55
CA ILE A 81 -2.69 11.53 2.23
C ILE A 81 -2.34 11.49 3.72
N ASN A 82 -1.81 12.59 4.24
CA ASN A 82 -1.52 12.72 5.66
C ASN A 82 -2.84 12.81 6.44
N TYR A 83 -3.03 11.88 7.40
CA TYR A 83 -4.19 11.82 8.29
C TYR A 83 -3.91 12.39 9.68
N SER A 84 -2.66 12.67 10.03
CA SER A 84 -2.27 13.06 11.39
C SER A 84 -2.66 14.50 11.75
N THR A 85 -2.73 15.37 10.76
CA THR A 85 -3.11 16.79 10.93
C THR A 85 -3.90 17.25 9.74
N GLY A 86 -5.09 17.88 9.94
CA GLY A 86 -5.88 18.44 8.86
C GLY A 86 -6.28 17.42 7.77
N ALA A 87 -6.74 16.24 8.17
CA ALA A 87 -6.98 15.12 7.24
C ALA A 87 -7.95 15.48 6.10
N ILE A 88 -9.03 16.20 6.39
CA ILE A 88 -10.03 16.59 5.38
C ILE A 88 -9.47 17.64 4.42
N GLU A 89 -8.77 18.64 4.95
CA GLU A 89 -8.09 19.68 4.18
C GLU A 89 -7.04 19.05 3.25
N ASN A 90 -6.25 18.11 3.77
CA ASN A 90 -5.28 17.35 2.98
C ASN A 90 -5.96 16.52 1.87
N CYS A 91 -7.13 15.95 2.13
CA CYS A 91 -7.92 15.28 1.10
C CYS A 91 -8.34 16.21 -0.03
N ARG A 92 -8.87 17.40 0.32
CA ARG A 92 -9.31 18.41 -0.65
C ARG A 92 -8.12 18.91 -1.47
N TYR A 93 -7.04 19.27 -0.81
CA TYR A 93 -5.80 19.73 -1.45
C TYR A 93 -5.22 18.68 -2.41
N ALA A 94 -5.11 17.42 -1.96
CA ALA A 94 -4.59 16.34 -2.79
C ALA A 94 -5.47 16.07 -4.03
N ARG A 95 -6.80 16.13 -3.87
CA ARG A 95 -7.75 16.01 -4.99
C ARG A 95 -7.55 17.08 -6.04
N GLU A 96 -7.47 18.34 -5.61
CA GLU A 96 -7.28 19.48 -6.48
C GLU A 96 -5.94 19.38 -7.20
N LYS A 97 -4.86 19.14 -6.44
CA LYS A 97 -3.49 19.12 -6.98
C LYS A 97 -3.23 17.99 -7.96
N CYS A 98 -3.84 16.80 -7.72
CA CYS A 98 -3.59 15.60 -8.52
C CYS A 98 -4.77 15.24 -9.47
N GLY A 99 -5.89 15.96 -9.44
CA GLY A 99 -7.00 15.76 -10.37
C GLY A 99 -7.74 14.42 -10.21
N PHE A 100 -7.90 13.92 -8.99
CA PHE A 100 -8.65 12.68 -8.72
C PHE A 100 -9.87 12.94 -7.82
N LYS A 101 -10.81 11.96 -7.78
CA LYS A 101 -12.01 12.06 -6.95
C LYS A 101 -12.03 11.07 -5.79
N THR A 102 -11.66 9.82 -6.06
CA THR A 102 -11.84 8.70 -5.13
C THR A 102 -10.74 8.64 -4.08
N ILE A 103 -11.13 8.49 -2.82
CA ILE A 103 -10.24 8.28 -1.67
C ILE A 103 -10.59 6.96 -1.00
N LEU A 104 -9.63 6.06 -0.90
CA LEU A 104 -9.72 4.84 -0.11
C LEU A 104 -9.40 5.19 1.35
N THR A 105 -10.33 4.88 2.25
CA THR A 105 -10.21 5.16 3.69
C THR A 105 -10.82 4.03 4.53
N SER A 106 -10.94 4.22 5.82
CA SER A 106 -11.50 3.29 6.81
C SER A 106 -12.50 4.02 7.71
N LYS A 107 -13.63 3.38 8.00
CA LYS A 107 -14.61 3.88 8.96
C LYS A 107 -13.97 4.07 10.33
N LYS A 108 -13.19 3.07 10.79
CA LYS A 108 -12.44 3.13 12.06
C LYS A 108 -11.50 4.33 12.13
N LEU A 109 -10.85 4.71 11.02
CA LEU A 109 -9.97 5.88 11.02
C LEU A 109 -10.78 7.16 11.20
N LEU A 110 -11.87 7.34 10.45
CA LEU A 110 -12.72 8.53 10.55
C LEU A 110 -13.32 8.65 11.94
N ASP A 111 -13.85 7.56 12.52
CA ASP A 111 -14.38 7.52 13.88
C ASP A 111 -13.30 7.93 14.92
N ARG A 112 -12.08 7.36 14.79
CA ARG A 112 -10.96 7.68 15.68
C ARG A 112 -10.55 9.16 15.62
N LEU A 113 -10.64 9.76 14.44
CA LEU A 113 -10.32 11.17 14.21
C LEU A 113 -11.51 12.10 14.44
N ASN A 114 -12.68 11.56 14.79
CA ASN A 114 -13.95 12.29 14.91
C ASN A 114 -14.27 13.12 13.64
N LEU A 115 -14.10 12.50 12.48
CA LEU A 115 -14.29 13.13 11.17
C LEU A 115 -15.50 12.56 10.44
N GLN A 116 -16.24 13.43 9.75
CA GLN A 116 -17.30 13.02 8.85
C GLN A 116 -16.71 12.65 7.47
N PRO A 117 -17.27 11.63 6.79
CA PRO A 117 -16.87 11.30 5.45
C PRO A 117 -17.17 12.44 4.47
N ILE A 118 -16.32 12.61 3.49
CA ILE A 118 -16.55 13.50 2.35
C ILE A 118 -16.87 12.70 1.09
N ASP A 119 -17.45 13.39 0.09
CA ASP A 119 -17.87 12.76 -1.17
C ASP A 119 -16.75 11.92 -1.81
N HIS A 120 -17.16 10.82 -2.42
CA HIS A 120 -16.27 9.86 -3.10
C HIS A 120 -15.23 9.16 -2.21
N MET A 121 -15.42 9.12 -0.89
CA MET A 121 -14.71 8.18 -0.03
C MET A 121 -15.27 6.78 -0.22
N ILE A 122 -14.37 5.81 -0.38
CA ILE A 122 -14.70 4.37 -0.38
C ILE A 122 -14.01 3.71 0.82
N PHE A 123 -14.72 2.82 1.48
CA PHE A 123 -14.25 2.24 2.74
C PHE A 123 -13.73 0.82 2.51
N VAL A 124 -12.55 0.53 3.08
CA VAL A 124 -11.98 -0.84 3.02
C VAL A 124 -12.93 -1.87 3.63
N GLU A 125 -13.69 -1.49 4.67
CA GLU A 125 -14.67 -2.35 5.32
C GLU A 125 -15.82 -2.72 4.38
N ASP A 126 -16.32 -1.76 3.60
CA ASP A 126 -17.40 -1.99 2.64
C ASP A 126 -16.94 -2.85 1.46
N ILE A 127 -15.72 -2.62 0.98
CA ILE A 127 -15.10 -3.48 -0.03
C ILE A 127 -15.01 -4.92 0.49
N LEU A 128 -14.51 -5.12 1.72
CA LEU A 128 -14.36 -6.44 2.32
C LEU A 128 -15.70 -7.14 2.53
N ALA A 129 -16.75 -6.39 2.91
CA ALA A 129 -18.10 -6.93 3.08
C ALA A 129 -18.73 -7.40 1.76
N GLN A 130 -18.38 -6.78 0.65
CA GLN A 130 -18.86 -7.13 -0.70
C GLN A 130 -18.08 -8.29 -1.36
N VAL A 131 -16.95 -8.73 -0.76
CA VAL A 131 -16.15 -9.83 -1.32
C VAL A 131 -16.87 -11.15 -1.17
N THR A 132 -17.41 -11.67 -2.27
CA THR A 132 -18.10 -12.96 -2.31
C THR A 132 -17.12 -14.13 -2.11
N THR A 133 -17.64 -15.27 -1.68
CA THR A 133 -16.85 -16.51 -1.59
C THR A 133 -16.23 -16.88 -2.93
N LEU A 134 -16.96 -16.70 -4.03
CA LEU A 134 -16.46 -16.95 -5.38
C LEU A 134 -15.27 -16.06 -5.72
N ALA A 135 -15.30 -14.77 -5.37
CA ALA A 135 -14.18 -13.87 -5.56
C ALA A 135 -12.93 -14.28 -4.76
N LYS A 136 -13.12 -14.77 -3.52
CA LYS A 136 -12.04 -15.32 -2.69
C LYS A 136 -11.42 -16.56 -3.32
N ILE A 137 -12.25 -17.52 -3.78
CA ILE A 137 -11.80 -18.73 -4.45
C ILE A 137 -11.05 -18.38 -5.73
N LYS A 138 -11.61 -17.50 -6.58
CA LYS A 138 -10.95 -17.02 -7.80
C LYS A 138 -9.57 -16.43 -7.51
N ALA A 139 -9.46 -15.51 -6.54
CA ALA A 139 -8.18 -14.89 -6.18
C ALA A 139 -7.17 -15.92 -5.62
N ALA A 140 -7.64 -16.89 -4.82
CA ALA A 140 -6.81 -17.98 -4.33
C ALA A 140 -6.30 -18.88 -5.48
N MET A 141 -7.14 -19.22 -6.45
CA MET A 141 -6.71 -19.96 -7.65
C MET A 141 -5.70 -19.16 -8.47
N LEU A 142 -5.96 -17.88 -8.72
CA LEU A 142 -5.04 -16.99 -9.43
C LEU A 142 -3.68 -16.91 -8.72
N SER A 143 -3.66 -16.81 -7.39
CA SER A 143 -2.41 -16.77 -6.63
C SER A 143 -1.54 -18.03 -6.80
N LYS A 144 -2.11 -19.17 -7.21
CA LYS A 144 -1.39 -20.42 -7.48
C LYS A 144 -0.75 -20.45 -8.86
N LEU A 145 -1.17 -19.62 -9.80
CA LEU A 145 -0.60 -19.58 -11.15
C LEU A 145 0.90 -19.29 -11.14
N PRO A 146 1.66 -19.75 -12.13
CA PRO A 146 3.07 -19.40 -12.29
C PRO A 146 3.29 -17.88 -12.32
N PHE A 147 4.43 -17.42 -11.81
CA PHE A 147 4.74 -15.98 -11.72
C PHE A 147 4.58 -15.25 -13.06
N ILE A 148 5.03 -15.86 -14.16
CA ILE A 148 4.95 -15.29 -15.53
C ILE A 148 3.50 -14.98 -15.90
N VAL A 149 2.58 -15.92 -15.63
CA VAL A 149 1.15 -15.77 -15.93
C VAL A 149 0.54 -14.67 -15.07
N LEU A 150 0.79 -14.74 -13.76
CA LEU A 150 0.25 -13.75 -12.82
C LEU A 150 0.79 -12.35 -13.10
N LYS A 151 2.07 -12.23 -13.47
CA LYS A 151 2.67 -10.96 -13.90
C LYS A 151 1.94 -10.36 -15.10
N GLY A 152 1.50 -11.19 -16.07
CA GLY A 152 0.72 -10.73 -17.22
C GLY A 152 -0.70 -10.27 -16.89
N MET A 153 -1.22 -10.62 -15.70
CA MET A 153 -2.57 -10.26 -15.25
C MET A 153 -2.63 -9.00 -14.40
N VAL A 154 -1.50 -8.42 -14.07
CA VAL A 154 -1.37 -7.15 -13.35
C VAL A 154 -0.77 -6.09 -14.29
N HIS A 155 -0.87 -4.82 -13.88
CA HIS A 155 -0.26 -3.73 -14.65
C HIS A 155 1.22 -4.01 -14.93
N SER A 156 1.64 -3.70 -16.15
CA SER A 156 3.04 -3.82 -16.57
C SER A 156 3.42 -2.59 -17.38
N GLY A 157 4.49 -1.94 -16.96
CA GLY A 157 4.99 -0.72 -17.56
C GLY A 157 6.48 -0.53 -17.28
N GLN A 158 6.97 0.68 -17.50
CA GLN A 158 8.38 1.03 -17.31
C GLN A 158 8.70 1.34 -15.84
N LEU A 159 9.94 1.15 -15.42
CA LEU A 159 10.40 1.53 -14.07
C LEU A 159 10.41 3.06 -13.82
N SER A 160 10.42 3.84 -14.88
CA SER A 160 10.31 5.31 -14.82
C SER A 160 8.89 5.80 -14.54
N GLU A 161 7.86 4.93 -14.61
CA GLU A 161 6.49 5.31 -14.28
C GLU A 161 6.38 5.65 -12.79
N ILE A 162 5.49 6.60 -12.51
CA ILE A 162 5.18 7.03 -11.14
C ILE A 162 4.53 5.86 -10.40
N SER A 163 5.08 5.52 -9.24
CA SER A 163 4.57 4.47 -8.36
C SER A 163 3.79 5.01 -7.17
N VAL A 164 4.02 6.26 -6.81
CA VAL A 164 3.34 6.92 -5.68
C VAL A 164 3.50 8.42 -5.76
N ILE A 165 2.53 9.16 -5.23
CA ILE A 165 2.64 10.59 -4.92
C ILE A 165 2.57 10.77 -3.41
N LEU A 166 3.51 11.54 -2.87
CA LEU A 166 3.61 11.92 -1.46
C LEU A 166 3.56 13.44 -1.34
N PHE A 167 3.04 13.95 -0.23
CA PHE A 167 3.09 15.38 0.06
C PHE A 167 4.13 15.67 1.13
N THR A 168 5.01 16.63 0.85
CA THR A 168 5.99 17.11 1.84
C THR A 168 5.38 18.28 2.61
N SER A 169 5.72 18.35 3.89
CA SER A 169 5.46 19.54 4.74
C SER A 169 6.40 20.67 4.38
N GLY A 170 6.44 21.12 3.13
CA GLY A 170 7.41 22.10 2.63
C GLY A 170 7.64 23.26 3.58
N SER A 171 8.88 23.81 3.58
CA SER A 171 9.25 25.05 4.26
C SER A 171 8.49 26.28 3.73
N GLU A 172 7.78 26.13 2.62
CA GLU A 172 6.88 27.12 2.00
C GLU A 172 5.43 26.78 2.37
N LYS A 173 4.55 27.77 2.32
CA LYS A 173 3.16 27.74 2.79
C LYS A 173 2.29 26.57 2.27
N GLU A 174 2.64 25.94 1.15
CA GLU A 174 1.86 24.83 0.56
C GLU A 174 2.66 23.53 0.45
N PRO A 175 2.06 22.36 0.76
CA PRO A 175 2.69 21.06 0.56
C PRO A 175 3.02 20.80 -0.91
N LYS A 176 4.22 20.30 -1.19
CA LYS A 176 4.61 19.92 -2.56
C LYS A 176 4.26 18.46 -2.83
N ALA A 177 3.60 18.20 -3.97
CA ALA A 177 3.32 16.85 -4.45
C ALA A 177 4.58 16.25 -5.09
N VAL A 178 5.23 15.31 -4.41
CA VAL A 178 6.44 14.62 -4.87
C VAL A 178 6.06 13.31 -5.52
N GLN A 179 6.44 13.15 -6.78
CA GLN A 179 6.23 11.94 -7.56
C GLN A 179 7.46 11.04 -7.47
N LEU A 180 7.28 9.81 -7.01
CA LEU A 180 8.33 8.80 -6.98
C LEU A 180 8.02 7.69 -7.98
N SER A 181 8.99 7.38 -8.84
CA SER A 181 8.89 6.27 -9.78
C SER A 181 9.23 4.93 -9.08
N HIS A 182 8.86 3.82 -9.72
CA HIS A 182 9.31 2.50 -9.29
C HIS A 182 10.83 2.43 -9.17
N ARG A 183 11.56 3.06 -10.09
CA ARG A 183 13.03 3.11 -10.07
C ARG A 183 13.58 3.83 -8.85
N ASN A 184 13.00 4.96 -8.46
CA ASN A 184 13.47 5.72 -7.30
C ASN A 184 13.41 4.87 -6.02
N ILE A 185 12.30 4.18 -5.80
CA ILE A 185 12.11 3.36 -4.60
C ILE A 185 13.00 2.10 -4.67
N LEU A 186 13.01 1.39 -5.80
CA LEU A 186 13.81 0.16 -5.97
C LEU A 186 15.30 0.43 -5.81
N HIS A 187 15.79 1.57 -6.28
CA HIS A 187 17.20 1.94 -6.12
C HIS A 187 17.61 2.00 -4.64
N ASN A 188 16.79 2.63 -3.80
CA ASN A 188 17.03 2.68 -2.36
C ASN A 188 16.94 1.29 -1.70
N ILE A 189 15.93 0.50 -2.08
CA ILE A 189 15.74 -0.86 -1.55
C ILE A 189 16.94 -1.76 -1.89
N ASP A 190 17.48 -1.66 -3.10
CA ASP A 190 18.61 -2.47 -3.54
C ASP A 190 19.96 -1.99 -2.96
N ALA A 191 20.03 -0.74 -2.47
CA ALA A 191 21.22 -0.17 -1.83
C ALA A 191 21.33 -0.53 -0.35
N VAL A 192 20.21 -0.48 0.42
CA VAL A 192 20.23 -0.66 1.87
C VAL A 192 20.83 -1.99 2.33
N PRO A 193 20.49 -3.17 1.76
CA PRO A 193 21.06 -4.45 2.19
C PRO A 193 22.57 -4.60 1.91
N LYS A 194 23.13 -3.73 1.06
CA LYS A 194 24.58 -3.70 0.82
C LYS A 194 25.36 -2.97 1.92
N LEU A 195 24.67 -2.05 2.62
CA LEU A 195 25.24 -1.25 3.70
C LEU A 195 25.01 -1.89 5.08
N VAL A 196 23.86 -2.54 5.24
CA VAL A 196 23.45 -3.20 6.48
C VAL A 196 23.13 -4.65 6.15
N LYS A 197 23.64 -5.59 6.94
CA LYS A 197 23.30 -7.01 6.78
C LYS A 197 21.85 -7.24 7.15
N LEU A 198 20.99 -7.29 6.14
CA LEU A 198 19.55 -7.55 6.27
C LEU A 198 19.20 -8.77 5.43
N ASP A 199 18.37 -9.64 5.99
CA ASP A 199 17.89 -10.82 5.29
C ASP A 199 16.40 -11.11 5.58
N HIS A 200 15.91 -12.23 5.05
CA HIS A 200 14.50 -12.62 5.17
C HIS A 200 14.09 -13.05 6.59
N THR A 201 15.01 -13.22 7.53
CA THR A 201 14.72 -13.58 8.92
C THR A 201 14.48 -12.35 9.80
N ASP A 202 14.84 -11.16 9.32
CA ASP A 202 14.62 -9.92 10.05
C ASP A 202 13.13 -9.58 10.19
N VAL A 203 12.80 -8.92 11.30
CA VAL A 203 11.45 -8.39 11.56
C VAL A 203 11.53 -6.88 11.70
N PHE A 204 10.86 -6.18 10.80
CA PHE A 204 10.89 -4.72 10.75
C PHE A 204 9.73 -4.10 11.53
N MET A 205 10.01 -3.12 12.37
CA MET A 205 8.97 -2.33 13.00
C MET A 205 8.46 -1.25 12.05
N CYS A 206 7.25 -1.42 11.54
CA CYS A 206 6.58 -0.47 10.66
C CYS A 206 5.66 0.45 11.47
N MET A 207 6.26 1.42 12.16
CA MET A 207 5.55 2.41 12.97
C MET A 207 5.45 3.78 12.30
N LEU A 208 6.36 4.09 11.37
CA LEU A 208 6.30 5.36 10.65
C LEU A 208 5.14 5.37 9.67
N PRO A 209 4.41 6.50 9.56
CA PRO A 209 3.30 6.60 8.61
C PRO A 209 3.74 6.38 7.17
N LEU A 210 2.95 5.61 6.40
CA LEU A 210 3.26 5.30 5.00
C LEU A 210 3.04 6.49 4.05
N PHE A 211 2.49 7.60 4.51
CA PHE A 211 2.46 8.84 3.76
C PHE A 211 3.79 9.63 3.83
N HIS A 212 4.76 9.17 4.62
CA HIS A 212 6.14 9.67 4.59
C HIS A 212 7.04 8.73 3.76
N VAL A 213 7.93 9.33 2.95
CA VAL A 213 8.80 8.57 2.04
C VAL A 213 9.68 7.55 2.77
N PHE A 214 10.18 7.88 3.95
CA PHE A 214 11.00 6.96 4.74
C PHE A 214 10.16 5.74 5.20
N GLY A 215 9.00 5.98 5.81
CA GLY A 215 8.08 4.90 6.22
C GLY A 215 7.66 4.01 5.04
N LEU A 216 7.29 4.61 3.93
CA LEU A 216 6.91 3.88 2.71
C LEU A 216 8.05 3.02 2.16
N THR A 217 9.28 3.57 2.10
CA THR A 217 10.41 2.89 1.46
C THR A 217 11.04 1.86 2.38
N THR A 218 11.38 2.22 3.61
CA THR A 218 12.18 1.39 4.51
C THR A 218 11.33 0.48 5.42
N ASN A 219 10.13 0.93 5.82
CA ASN A 219 9.30 0.15 6.75
C ASN A 219 8.25 -0.70 6.04
N PHE A 220 7.95 -0.43 4.77
CA PHE A 220 7.00 -1.22 3.99
C PHE A 220 7.66 -1.94 2.81
N TRP A 221 8.20 -1.20 1.82
CA TRP A 221 8.72 -1.83 0.61
C TRP A 221 9.97 -2.67 0.85
N LEU A 222 10.91 -2.19 1.67
CA LEU A 222 12.16 -2.89 1.92
C LEU A 222 11.91 -4.30 2.52
N PRO A 223 11.26 -4.46 3.69
CA PRO A 223 11.01 -5.79 4.24
C PRO A 223 10.16 -6.66 3.29
N LEU A 224 9.13 -6.09 2.69
CA LEU A 224 8.24 -6.83 1.81
C LEU A 224 8.95 -7.41 0.58
N LEU A 225 9.95 -6.71 0.03
CA LEU A 225 10.70 -7.14 -1.14
C LEU A 225 11.96 -7.96 -0.80
N LEU A 226 12.41 -7.95 0.46
CA LEU A 226 13.42 -8.88 0.99
C LEU A 226 12.83 -10.25 1.32
N GLY A 227 11.53 -10.36 1.53
CA GLY A 227 10.88 -11.57 2.03
C GLY A 227 10.87 -11.65 3.56
N SER A 228 11.17 -10.55 4.25
CA SER A 228 11.17 -10.38 5.70
C SER A 228 9.76 -10.13 6.23
N SER A 229 9.58 -10.23 7.55
CA SER A 229 8.33 -9.87 8.22
C SER A 229 8.33 -8.40 8.63
N LEU A 230 7.15 -7.80 8.76
CA LEU A 230 7.00 -6.49 9.37
C LEU A 230 5.85 -6.48 10.40
N ILE A 231 5.99 -5.65 11.43
CA ILE A 231 4.96 -5.38 12.44
C ILE A 231 4.32 -4.03 12.09
N ALA A 232 3.10 -4.05 11.58
CA ALA A 232 2.36 -2.82 11.28
C ALA A 232 1.72 -2.26 12.56
N HIS A 233 2.18 -1.09 13.00
CA HIS A 233 1.66 -0.41 14.18
C HIS A 233 1.08 0.95 13.79
N PRO A 234 -0.24 1.17 13.97
CA PRO A 234 -0.92 2.38 13.47
C PRO A 234 -0.63 3.64 14.29
N ASN A 235 -0.12 3.50 15.52
CA ASN A 235 0.16 4.63 16.39
C ASN A 235 1.53 4.48 17.07
N PRO A 236 2.55 5.23 16.64
CA PRO A 236 3.89 5.15 17.21
C PRO A 236 3.98 5.64 18.66
N LEU A 237 2.93 6.32 19.17
CA LEU A 237 2.92 6.86 20.54
C LEU A 237 2.22 5.91 21.55
N GLU A 238 1.58 4.85 21.10
CA GLU A 238 0.95 3.83 21.97
C GLU A 238 1.94 2.69 22.25
N PHE A 239 2.96 2.96 23.04
CA PHE A 239 3.75 1.92 23.69
C PHE A 239 3.10 1.58 25.04
N LYS A 240 2.44 0.43 25.09
CA LYS A 240 2.08 -0.25 26.35
C LYS A 240 2.88 -1.53 26.46
#